data_29eeb830123c41d70ee4a60a63424645
#
_entry.id   29eeb830123c41d70ee4a60a63424645
#
_cell.length_a   1.000
_cell.length_b   1.000
_cell.length_c   1.000
_cell.angle_alpha   90.00
_cell.angle_beta   90.00
_cell.angle_gamma   90.00
#
_symmetry.space_group_name_H-M   'P 1'
#
loop_
_entity.id
_entity.type
_entity.pdbx_description
1 polymer ?
#
loop_
_entity_poly.entity_id
_entity_poly.type
_entity_poly.pdbx_seq_one_letter_code
_entity_poly.pdbx_strand_id
1 'polypeptide(L)'
;MKKRPYIIAFGNEKGGSGKSTTAMHVFVALARRGLRVGALDLDLRQKSFFRYIDNRQNWCERKGVELILPERIAIEASKDPDREKSWAIEGERFNDAITTLSENCDVILIDCPGAHSNLSRLGHSRADTLVTPMNDSFIDFDLLARIDPKTFTIAGPSVYAEMVWETRKLRAQIGLGSTDWVVVRNRMPIEDAANKRRVGEMLQQLSDRIGFRIAQGLSERPIFREMFLSGLTLMDLRDTGDQLDMSKIAARQEVRELMKTLDILPEVNPEQEVEPAPFNPPTPIAVGGPKIAPKPAPTPEPEESPIAATETPEEPETRSEPVIAATSEPPAEKEAPKKKRRFSIFERFGRSA
;
A
#
# COMPACT_ATOMS: atom_id res chain seq x y z
N MET A 1 -34.45 1.93 5.47
CA MET A 1 -33.29 1.00 5.59
C MET A 1 -32.03 1.81 5.33
N LYS A 2 -31.03 1.71 6.20
CA LYS A 2 -29.72 2.40 6.01
C LYS A 2 -29.03 1.76 4.80
N LYS A 3 -28.56 2.57 3.85
CA LYS A 3 -27.83 2.06 2.67
C LYS A 3 -26.51 1.47 3.16
N ARG A 4 -26.11 0.28 2.69
CA ARG A 4 -24.82 -0.30 3.04
C ARG A 4 -23.68 0.60 2.54
N PRO A 5 -22.55 0.68 3.26
CA PRO A 5 -21.41 1.47 2.81
C PRO A 5 -20.85 0.92 1.49
N TYR A 6 -20.27 1.79 0.70
CA TYR A 6 -19.51 1.41 -0.48
C TYR A 6 -18.10 0.97 -0.08
N ILE A 7 -17.66 -0.20 -0.52
CA ILE A 7 -16.39 -0.79 -0.08
C ILE A 7 -15.36 -0.73 -1.20
N ILE A 8 -14.21 -0.12 -0.91
CA ILE A 8 -13.07 -0.02 -1.82
C ILE A 8 -11.90 -0.76 -1.20
N ALA A 9 -11.41 -1.81 -1.86
CA ALA A 9 -10.20 -2.51 -1.42
C ALA A 9 -9.00 -2.10 -2.27
N PHE A 10 -7.86 -1.92 -1.64
CA PHE A 10 -6.56 -1.68 -2.28
C PHE A 10 -5.73 -2.96 -2.18
N GLY A 11 -5.56 -3.65 -3.30
CA GLY A 11 -4.91 -4.95 -3.37
C GLY A 11 -3.78 -4.99 -4.39
N ASN A 12 -2.64 -5.54 -4.00
CA ASN A 12 -1.51 -5.90 -4.86
C ASN A 12 -0.53 -6.75 -4.04
N GLU A 13 -0.04 -7.85 -4.61
CA GLU A 13 0.92 -8.75 -3.95
C GLU A 13 2.32 -8.14 -3.84
N LYS A 14 2.67 -7.17 -4.70
CA LYS A 14 3.98 -6.51 -4.68
C LYS A 14 4.03 -5.40 -3.63
N GLY A 15 5.09 -5.41 -2.82
CA GLY A 15 5.42 -4.30 -1.93
C GLY A 15 5.80 -3.03 -2.71
N GLY A 16 5.50 -1.86 -2.14
CA GLY A 16 5.92 -0.59 -2.74
C GLY A 16 5.15 -0.14 -3.99
N SER A 17 4.06 -0.81 -4.36
CA SER A 17 3.20 -0.40 -5.50
C SER A 17 2.38 0.87 -5.24
N GLY A 18 2.36 1.37 -4.00
CA GLY A 18 1.65 2.59 -3.61
C GLY A 18 0.23 2.38 -3.12
N LYS A 19 -0.17 1.18 -2.68
CA LYS A 19 -1.49 0.89 -2.10
C LYS A 19 -1.90 1.91 -1.04
N SER A 20 -1.17 1.99 0.03
CA SER A 20 -1.49 2.87 1.18
C SER A 20 -1.42 4.35 0.81
N THR A 21 -0.52 4.76 -0.09
CA THR A 21 -0.46 6.13 -0.61
C THR A 21 -1.71 6.46 -1.42
N THR A 22 -2.12 5.57 -2.32
CA THR A 22 -3.34 5.74 -3.11
C THR A 22 -4.58 5.73 -2.21
N ALA A 23 -4.66 4.81 -1.24
CA ALA A 23 -5.74 4.73 -0.27
C ALA A 23 -5.90 6.04 0.52
N MET A 24 -4.79 6.63 0.99
CA MET A 24 -4.81 7.87 1.74
C MET A 24 -5.29 9.07 0.90
N HIS A 25 -4.86 9.17 -0.36
CA HIS A 25 -5.33 10.24 -1.25
C HIS A 25 -6.81 10.08 -1.60
N VAL A 26 -7.27 8.84 -1.81
CA VAL A 26 -8.70 8.53 -2.03
C VAL A 26 -9.50 8.85 -0.78
N PHE A 27 -9.00 8.49 0.43
CA PHE A 27 -9.63 8.84 1.70
C PHE A 27 -9.90 10.34 1.79
N VAL A 28 -8.85 11.17 1.68
CA VAL A 28 -9.00 12.61 1.84
C VAL A 28 -9.89 13.21 0.75
N ALA A 29 -9.80 12.71 -0.49
CA ALA A 29 -10.64 13.18 -1.59
C ALA A 29 -12.13 12.88 -1.35
N LEU A 30 -12.48 11.72 -0.80
CA LEU A 30 -13.86 11.34 -0.46
C LEU A 30 -14.37 12.13 0.76
N ALA A 31 -13.55 12.23 1.80
CA ALA A 31 -13.90 12.96 3.01
C ALA A 31 -14.17 14.45 2.74
N ARG A 32 -13.39 15.07 1.84
CA ARG A 32 -13.62 16.44 1.38
C ARG A 32 -14.90 16.64 0.55
N ARG A 33 -15.50 15.56 0.07
CA ARG A 33 -16.82 15.56 -0.55
C ARG A 33 -17.97 15.37 0.46
N GLY A 34 -17.64 15.42 1.76
CA GLY A 34 -18.61 15.28 2.85
C GLY A 34 -18.97 13.83 3.20
N LEU A 35 -18.25 12.84 2.68
CA LEU A 35 -18.48 11.44 3.01
C LEU A 35 -17.78 11.03 4.30
N ARG A 36 -18.46 10.24 5.11
CA ARG A 36 -17.88 9.59 6.28
C ARG A 36 -17.13 8.35 5.84
N VAL A 37 -15.83 8.34 6.02
CA VAL A 37 -14.96 7.28 5.52
C VAL A 37 -14.38 6.47 6.66
N GLY A 38 -14.57 5.15 6.60
CA GLY A 38 -13.91 4.18 7.46
C GLY A 38 -12.65 3.63 6.82
N ALA A 39 -11.65 3.31 7.64
CA ALA A 39 -10.38 2.71 7.23
C ALA A 39 -10.18 1.36 7.92
N LEU A 40 -9.98 0.32 7.14
CA LEU A 40 -9.70 -1.04 7.62
C LEU A 40 -8.32 -1.46 7.11
N ASP A 41 -7.36 -1.66 8.03
CA ASP A 41 -6.01 -2.13 7.69
C ASP A 41 -5.90 -3.64 8.02
N LEU A 42 -5.64 -4.44 6.99
CA LEU A 42 -5.46 -5.89 7.08
C LEU A 42 -3.98 -6.29 7.05
N ASP A 43 -3.04 -5.34 6.90
CA ASP A 43 -1.59 -5.57 6.88
C ASP A 43 -0.92 -5.02 8.13
N LEU A 44 -1.22 -5.59 9.28
CA LEU A 44 -0.63 -5.15 10.55
C LEU A 44 0.88 -5.44 10.68
N ARG A 45 1.46 -6.18 9.75
CA ARG A 45 2.92 -6.39 9.69
C ARG A 45 3.61 -5.14 9.16
N GLN A 46 3.07 -4.53 8.12
CA GLN A 46 3.59 -3.30 7.52
C GLN A 46 2.95 -2.04 8.12
N LYS A 47 1.67 -2.08 8.47
CA LYS A 47 0.87 -0.97 9.02
C LYS A 47 1.01 0.32 8.22
N SER A 48 1.19 0.24 6.91
CA SER A 48 1.55 1.40 6.09
C SER A 48 0.43 2.42 6.03
N PHE A 49 -0.81 1.97 5.91
CA PHE A 49 -1.97 2.86 5.86
C PHE A 49 -2.23 3.52 7.22
N PHE A 50 -2.23 2.75 8.29
CA PHE A 50 -2.42 3.29 9.64
C PHE A 50 -1.26 4.18 10.09
N ARG A 51 -0.02 3.85 9.73
CA ARG A 51 1.12 4.73 9.96
C ARG A 51 0.95 6.08 9.26
N TYR A 52 0.38 6.09 8.05
CA TYR A 52 0.07 7.33 7.35
C TYR A 52 -0.97 8.16 8.14
N ILE A 53 -2.03 7.51 8.64
CA ILE A 53 -3.07 8.15 9.46
C ILE A 53 -2.50 8.65 10.80
N ASP A 54 -1.64 7.85 11.47
CA ASP A 54 -0.97 8.26 12.71
C ASP A 54 -0.06 9.48 12.48
N ASN A 55 0.69 9.51 11.38
CA ASN A 55 1.50 10.66 11.01
C ASN A 55 0.63 11.91 10.81
N ARG A 56 -0.57 11.76 10.20
CA ARG A 56 -1.53 12.84 10.02
C ARG A 56 -2.03 13.37 11.35
N GLN A 57 -2.44 12.51 12.25
CA GLN A 57 -2.90 12.88 13.60
C GLN A 57 -1.80 13.62 14.36
N ASN A 58 -0.59 13.06 14.40
CA ASN A 58 0.57 13.68 15.04
C ASN A 58 0.93 15.05 14.44
N TRP A 59 0.74 15.22 13.13
CA TRP A 59 0.97 16.49 12.46
C TRP A 59 -0.07 17.53 12.89
N CYS A 60 -1.36 17.15 12.94
CA CYS A 60 -2.44 18.01 13.43
C CYS A 60 -2.17 18.51 14.85
N GLU A 61 -1.81 17.60 15.75
CA GLU A 61 -1.49 17.92 17.14
C GLU A 61 -0.31 18.90 17.26
N ARG A 62 0.76 18.67 16.50
CA ARG A 62 1.95 19.54 16.50
C ARG A 62 1.71 20.92 15.91
N LYS A 63 0.82 21.04 14.95
CA LYS A 63 0.55 22.29 14.22
C LYS A 63 -0.67 23.05 14.76
N GLY A 64 -1.48 22.43 15.63
CA GLY A 64 -2.73 23.01 16.09
C GLY A 64 -3.76 23.19 14.98
N VAL A 65 -3.73 22.32 13.95
CA VAL A 65 -4.62 22.36 12.79
C VAL A 65 -5.49 21.10 12.80
N GLU A 66 -6.77 21.26 12.56
CA GLU A 66 -7.70 20.14 12.44
C GLU A 66 -7.81 19.69 10.98
N LEU A 67 -7.48 18.44 10.71
CA LEU A 67 -7.70 17.77 9.43
C LEU A 67 -8.57 16.55 9.64
N ILE A 68 -9.35 16.20 8.61
CA ILE A 68 -10.25 15.05 8.66
C ILE A 68 -9.45 13.75 8.90
N LEU A 69 -9.91 12.95 9.87
CA LEU A 69 -9.39 11.61 10.16
C LEU A 69 -10.48 10.56 9.90
N PRO A 70 -10.14 9.35 9.43
CA PRO A 70 -11.12 8.28 9.25
C PRO A 70 -11.45 7.60 10.59
N GLU A 71 -12.65 7.03 10.69
CA GLU A 71 -12.90 5.96 11.67
C GLU A 71 -12.06 4.75 11.27
N ARG A 72 -11.35 4.09 12.20
CA ARG A 72 -10.36 3.08 11.85
C ARG A 72 -10.42 1.82 12.69
N ILE A 73 -10.33 0.67 12.04
CA ILE A 73 -10.22 -0.64 12.67
C ILE A 73 -9.07 -1.40 12.04
N ALA A 74 -8.27 -2.08 12.87
CA ALA A 74 -7.19 -2.95 12.45
C ALA A 74 -7.54 -4.41 12.74
N ILE A 75 -7.25 -5.32 11.81
CA ILE A 75 -7.44 -6.75 11.99
C ILE A 75 -6.10 -7.46 11.97
N GLU A 76 -5.75 -8.10 13.09
CA GLU A 76 -4.58 -8.96 13.16
C GLU A 76 -4.90 -10.34 12.61
N ALA A 77 -3.98 -10.87 11.78
CA ALA A 77 -4.06 -12.25 11.32
C ALA A 77 -4.08 -13.22 12.50
N SER A 78 -4.82 -14.30 12.36
CA SER A 78 -4.89 -15.33 13.40
C SER A 78 -3.54 -16.03 13.55
N LYS A 79 -3.20 -16.40 14.77
CA LYS A 79 -2.01 -17.19 15.12
C LYS A 79 -2.35 -18.66 15.37
N ASP A 80 -3.61 -19.06 15.15
CA ASP A 80 -4.03 -20.44 15.33
C ASP A 80 -3.28 -21.35 14.32
N PRO A 81 -2.67 -22.44 14.77
CA PRO A 81 -1.96 -23.37 13.88
C PRO A 81 -2.90 -24.14 12.95
N ASP A 82 -4.15 -24.30 13.34
CA ASP A 82 -5.19 -24.90 12.49
C ASP A 82 -5.67 -23.88 11.48
N ARG A 83 -5.48 -24.20 10.21
CA ARG A 83 -5.81 -23.30 9.09
C ARG A 83 -7.30 -22.98 9.00
N GLU A 84 -8.16 -23.96 9.24
CA GLU A 84 -9.62 -23.76 9.15
C GLU A 84 -10.11 -22.87 10.29
N LYS A 85 -9.64 -23.12 11.50
CA LYS A 85 -9.94 -22.26 12.65
C LYS A 85 -9.39 -20.85 12.47
N SER A 86 -8.14 -20.73 11.99
CA SER A 86 -7.54 -19.44 11.67
C SER A 86 -8.40 -18.64 10.69
N TRP A 87 -8.89 -19.29 9.64
CA TRP A 87 -9.74 -18.64 8.65
C TRP A 87 -11.12 -18.25 9.21
N ALA A 88 -11.70 -19.07 10.07
CA ALA A 88 -12.97 -18.76 10.73
C ALA A 88 -12.81 -17.53 11.65
N ILE A 89 -11.77 -17.49 12.48
CA ILE A 89 -11.46 -16.35 13.36
C ILE A 89 -11.25 -15.05 12.57
N GLU A 90 -10.48 -15.11 11.48
CA GLU A 90 -10.23 -13.95 10.62
C GLU A 90 -11.52 -13.48 9.94
N GLY A 91 -12.35 -14.41 9.48
CA GLY A 91 -13.66 -14.13 8.89
C GLY A 91 -14.62 -13.44 9.85
N GLU A 92 -14.69 -13.90 11.09
CA GLU A 92 -15.50 -13.28 12.16
C GLU A 92 -15.03 -11.87 12.45
N ARG A 93 -13.73 -11.68 12.75
CA ARG A 93 -13.13 -10.35 13.01
C ARG A 93 -13.37 -9.38 11.85
N PHE A 94 -13.27 -9.88 10.62
CA PHE A 94 -13.50 -9.07 9.43
C PHE A 94 -14.96 -8.64 9.31
N ASN A 95 -15.91 -9.54 9.53
CA ASN A 95 -17.32 -9.22 9.48
C ASN A 95 -17.73 -8.24 10.59
N ASP A 96 -17.20 -8.40 11.80
CA ASP A 96 -17.45 -7.49 12.93
C ASP A 96 -16.93 -6.09 12.62
N ALA A 97 -15.71 -5.98 12.06
CA ALA A 97 -15.15 -4.71 11.67
C ALA A 97 -15.97 -4.00 10.57
N ILE A 98 -16.40 -4.75 9.54
CA ILE A 98 -17.28 -4.21 8.50
C ILE A 98 -18.61 -3.75 9.09
N THR A 99 -19.20 -4.53 9.99
CA THR A 99 -20.47 -4.19 10.65
C THR A 99 -20.32 -2.89 11.46
N THR A 100 -19.30 -2.81 12.30
CA THR A 100 -19.02 -1.63 13.13
C THR A 100 -18.84 -0.37 12.27
N LEU A 101 -17.97 -0.43 11.23
CA LEU A 101 -17.78 0.72 10.34
C LEU A 101 -19.03 1.09 9.56
N SER A 102 -19.89 0.10 9.24
CA SER A 102 -21.15 0.33 8.52
C SER A 102 -22.18 1.14 9.30
N GLU A 103 -22.01 1.26 10.61
CA GLU A 103 -22.91 2.06 11.44
C GLU A 103 -22.74 3.55 11.19
N ASN A 104 -21.52 3.98 10.91
CA ASN A 104 -21.16 5.40 10.84
C ASN A 104 -20.61 5.85 9.50
N CYS A 105 -20.12 4.93 8.65
CA CYS A 105 -19.42 5.27 7.42
C CYS A 105 -20.29 5.09 6.18
N ASP A 106 -20.11 5.96 5.20
CA ASP A 106 -20.71 5.89 3.87
C ASP A 106 -19.82 5.10 2.90
N VAL A 107 -18.50 5.14 3.15
CA VAL A 107 -17.49 4.42 2.38
C VAL A 107 -16.51 3.75 3.35
N ILE A 108 -16.08 2.52 3.05
CA ILE A 108 -15.03 1.81 3.78
C ILE A 108 -13.86 1.55 2.84
N LEU A 109 -12.66 1.99 3.22
CA LEU A 109 -11.42 1.70 2.52
C LEU A 109 -10.69 0.55 3.21
N ILE A 110 -10.29 -0.46 2.45
CA ILE A 110 -9.59 -1.64 2.95
C ILE A 110 -8.19 -1.67 2.36
N ASP A 111 -7.14 -1.56 3.18
CA ASP A 111 -5.75 -1.80 2.74
C ASP A 111 -5.41 -3.29 2.94
N CYS A 112 -5.26 -4.01 1.82
CA CYS A 112 -5.01 -5.45 1.82
C CYS A 112 -3.52 -5.77 1.94
N PRO A 113 -3.15 -6.87 2.65
CA PRO A 113 -1.76 -7.31 2.70
C PRO A 113 -1.23 -7.67 1.31
N GLY A 114 0.08 -7.45 1.12
CA GLY A 114 0.79 -7.81 -0.10
C GLY A 114 1.04 -9.30 -0.27
N ALA A 115 0.43 -10.17 0.54
CA ALA A 115 0.58 -11.62 0.46
C ALA A 115 -0.76 -12.27 0.08
N HIS A 116 -0.67 -13.43 -0.58
CA HIS A 116 -1.83 -14.28 -0.84
C HIS A 116 -2.31 -14.92 0.48
N SER A 117 -3.09 -14.17 1.27
CA SER A 117 -3.60 -14.55 2.59
C SER A 117 -5.12 -14.61 2.59
N ASN A 118 -5.70 -15.23 3.63
CA ASN A 118 -7.14 -15.23 3.82
C ASN A 118 -7.70 -13.81 4.00
N LEU A 119 -7.03 -12.96 4.78
CA LEU A 119 -7.42 -11.54 4.94
C LEU A 119 -7.43 -10.79 3.59
N SER A 120 -6.43 -11.05 2.72
CA SER A 120 -6.44 -10.50 1.37
C SER A 120 -7.67 -10.94 0.57
N ARG A 121 -8.00 -12.24 0.59
CA ARG A 121 -9.20 -12.78 -0.08
C ARG A 121 -10.50 -12.19 0.48
N LEU A 122 -10.60 -12.03 1.80
CA LEU A 122 -11.76 -11.40 2.45
C LEU A 122 -11.93 -9.95 1.98
N GLY A 123 -10.86 -9.15 1.99
CA GLY A 123 -10.91 -7.78 1.50
C GLY A 123 -11.35 -7.70 0.04
N HIS A 124 -10.78 -8.54 -0.83
CA HIS A 124 -11.13 -8.58 -2.26
C HIS A 124 -12.59 -9.02 -2.48
N SER A 125 -13.08 -10.02 -1.74
CA SER A 125 -14.44 -10.53 -1.91
C SER A 125 -15.54 -9.55 -1.47
N ARG A 126 -15.22 -8.60 -0.61
CA ARG A 126 -16.18 -7.60 -0.13
C ARG A 126 -16.14 -6.30 -0.92
N ALA A 127 -15.13 -6.08 -1.72
CA ALA A 127 -14.94 -4.85 -2.46
C ALA A 127 -16.00 -4.63 -3.55
N ASP A 128 -16.66 -3.47 -3.54
CA ASP A 128 -17.44 -2.98 -4.68
C ASP A 128 -16.50 -2.53 -5.80
N THR A 129 -15.42 -1.82 -5.43
CA THR A 129 -14.30 -1.52 -6.30
C THR A 129 -13.00 -2.09 -5.72
N LEU A 130 -12.29 -2.87 -6.51
CA LEU A 130 -10.93 -3.32 -6.22
C LEU A 130 -9.95 -2.42 -6.98
N VAL A 131 -9.16 -1.67 -6.26
CA VAL A 131 -8.07 -0.83 -6.80
C VAL A 131 -6.76 -1.58 -6.68
N THR A 132 -6.10 -1.80 -7.81
CA THR A 132 -4.80 -2.47 -7.87
C THR A 132 -3.75 -1.50 -8.41
N PRO A 133 -3.07 -0.73 -7.54
CA PRO A 133 -1.95 0.09 -7.98
C PRO A 133 -0.77 -0.80 -8.37
N MET A 134 -0.21 -0.57 -9.55
CA MET A 134 1.00 -1.24 -10.03
C MET A 134 1.99 -0.19 -10.56
N ASN A 135 3.28 -0.46 -10.44
CA ASN A 135 4.27 0.44 -11.02
C ASN A 135 4.19 0.38 -12.54
N ASP A 136 4.42 1.50 -13.21
CA ASP A 136 4.38 1.62 -14.66
C ASP A 136 5.63 0.99 -15.31
N SER A 137 5.77 -0.32 -15.14
CA SER A 137 6.94 -1.10 -15.54
C SER A 137 6.53 -2.45 -16.13
N PHE A 138 7.24 -2.91 -17.15
CA PHE A 138 7.04 -4.25 -17.72
C PHE A 138 7.24 -5.39 -16.71
N ILE A 139 8.08 -5.19 -15.68
CA ILE A 139 8.31 -6.19 -14.63
C ILE A 139 7.04 -6.41 -13.78
N ASP A 140 6.18 -5.40 -13.71
CA ASP A 140 4.96 -5.49 -12.90
C ASP A 140 3.78 -6.13 -13.65
N PHE A 141 3.90 -6.40 -14.95
CA PHE A 141 2.89 -7.16 -15.71
C PHE A 141 2.69 -8.57 -15.18
N ASP A 142 3.72 -9.19 -14.58
CA ASP A 142 3.61 -10.52 -13.97
C ASP A 142 2.55 -10.55 -12.85
N LEU A 143 2.19 -9.38 -12.32
CA LEU A 143 1.06 -9.25 -11.37
C LEU A 143 -0.29 -9.61 -12.03
N LEU A 144 -0.47 -9.30 -13.31
CA LEU A 144 -1.75 -9.45 -14.01
C LEU A 144 -1.78 -10.70 -14.90
N ALA A 145 -0.66 -11.04 -15.52
CA ALA A 145 -0.58 -12.13 -16.47
C ALA A 145 0.79 -12.78 -16.49
N ARG A 146 0.83 -14.07 -16.80
CA ARG A 146 2.06 -14.79 -17.13
C ARG A 146 2.43 -14.47 -18.56
N ILE A 147 3.65 -13.99 -18.78
CA ILE A 147 4.19 -13.67 -20.12
C ILE A 147 5.12 -14.79 -20.55
N ASP A 148 4.92 -15.29 -21.76
CA ASP A 148 5.86 -16.24 -22.36
C ASP A 148 7.19 -15.51 -22.68
N PRO A 149 8.32 -15.93 -22.10
CA PRO A 149 9.59 -15.22 -22.26
C PRO A 149 10.18 -15.33 -23.68
N LYS A 150 9.69 -16.26 -24.51
CA LYS A 150 10.16 -16.46 -25.89
C LYS A 150 9.37 -15.64 -26.90
N THR A 151 8.06 -15.62 -26.72
CA THR A 151 7.13 -14.97 -27.67
C THR A 151 6.67 -13.59 -27.20
N PHE A 152 6.90 -13.24 -25.92
CA PHE A 152 6.39 -12.03 -25.27
C PHE A 152 4.86 -11.90 -25.37
N THR A 153 4.16 -13.02 -25.47
CA THR A 153 2.70 -13.08 -25.51
C THR A 153 2.13 -13.49 -24.16
N ILE A 154 0.85 -13.16 -23.94
CA ILE A 154 0.13 -13.53 -22.72
C ILE A 154 -0.13 -15.03 -22.75
N ALA A 155 0.52 -15.79 -21.85
CA ALA A 155 0.35 -17.23 -21.69
C ALA A 155 -0.86 -17.61 -20.82
N GLY A 156 -1.30 -16.70 -19.94
CA GLY A 156 -2.45 -16.92 -19.07
C GLY A 156 -2.53 -15.89 -17.93
N PRO A 157 -3.57 -15.93 -17.09
CA PRO A 157 -3.66 -15.08 -15.91
C PRO A 157 -2.54 -15.40 -14.92
N SER A 158 -2.17 -14.41 -14.11
CA SER A 158 -1.29 -14.60 -12.94
C SER A 158 -2.07 -15.22 -11.78
N VAL A 159 -1.35 -15.66 -10.75
CA VAL A 159 -1.96 -16.14 -9.50
C VAL A 159 -2.86 -15.06 -8.86
N TYR A 160 -2.41 -13.79 -8.89
CA TYR A 160 -3.20 -12.67 -8.40
C TYR A 160 -4.49 -12.46 -9.21
N ALA A 161 -4.39 -12.46 -10.52
CA ALA A 161 -5.55 -12.30 -11.40
C ALA A 161 -6.55 -13.47 -11.23
N GLU A 162 -6.06 -14.71 -11.06
CA GLU A 162 -6.88 -15.87 -10.74
C GLU A 162 -7.63 -15.69 -9.40
N MET A 163 -6.95 -15.23 -8.35
CA MET A 163 -7.56 -14.91 -7.06
C MET A 163 -8.65 -13.82 -7.19
N VAL A 164 -8.39 -12.75 -7.93
CA VAL A 164 -9.38 -11.70 -8.18
C VAL A 164 -10.60 -12.27 -8.89
N TRP A 165 -10.40 -13.16 -9.84
CA TRP A 165 -11.50 -13.80 -10.57
C TRP A 165 -12.34 -14.73 -9.69
N GLU A 166 -11.68 -15.51 -8.83
CA GLU A 166 -12.38 -16.36 -7.85
C GLU A 166 -13.20 -15.53 -6.85
N THR A 167 -12.64 -14.43 -6.34
CA THR A 167 -13.36 -13.56 -5.42
C THR A 167 -14.54 -12.85 -6.09
N ARG A 168 -14.45 -12.49 -7.37
CA ARG A 168 -15.57 -11.97 -8.16
C ARG A 168 -16.69 -12.99 -8.30
N LYS A 169 -16.36 -14.26 -8.58
CA LYS A 169 -17.35 -15.34 -8.65
C LYS A 169 -18.06 -15.54 -7.32
N LEU A 170 -17.28 -15.63 -6.23
CA LEU A 170 -17.81 -15.78 -4.89
C LEU A 170 -18.79 -14.64 -4.54
N ARG A 171 -18.39 -13.40 -4.85
CA ARG A 171 -19.22 -12.22 -4.62
C ARG A 171 -20.54 -12.28 -5.39
N ALA A 172 -20.49 -12.68 -6.66
CA ALA A 172 -21.69 -12.85 -7.48
C ALA A 172 -22.63 -13.94 -6.92
N GLN A 173 -22.07 -15.06 -6.43
CA GLN A 173 -22.84 -16.15 -5.83
C GLN A 173 -23.59 -15.74 -4.56
N ILE A 174 -23.02 -14.83 -3.76
CA ILE A 174 -23.68 -14.30 -2.54
C ILE A 174 -24.55 -13.06 -2.82
N GLY A 175 -24.85 -12.75 -4.08
CA GLY A 175 -25.78 -11.70 -4.48
C GLY A 175 -25.27 -10.27 -4.33
N LEU A 176 -23.95 -10.05 -4.14
CA LEU A 176 -23.35 -8.72 -4.01
C LEU A 176 -22.96 -8.08 -5.35
N GLY A 177 -23.27 -8.71 -6.47
CA GLY A 177 -22.91 -8.23 -7.80
C GLY A 177 -21.44 -8.46 -8.17
N SER A 178 -20.99 -7.89 -9.30
CA SER A 178 -19.61 -7.98 -9.74
C SER A 178 -18.76 -6.90 -9.09
N THR A 179 -17.52 -7.23 -8.74
CA THR A 179 -16.52 -6.23 -8.33
C THR A 179 -16.03 -5.46 -9.55
N ASP A 180 -16.03 -4.13 -9.48
CA ASP A 180 -15.34 -3.30 -10.44
C ASP A 180 -13.83 -3.33 -10.16
N TRP A 181 -13.06 -3.94 -11.06
CA TRP A 181 -11.62 -4.04 -10.90
C TRP A 181 -10.90 -2.94 -11.67
N VAL A 182 -10.17 -2.09 -10.96
CA VAL A 182 -9.43 -0.95 -11.53
C VAL A 182 -7.95 -1.13 -11.28
N VAL A 183 -7.18 -1.28 -12.36
CA VAL A 183 -5.71 -1.28 -12.33
C VAL A 183 -5.22 0.14 -12.47
N VAL A 184 -4.48 0.62 -11.48
CA VAL A 184 -3.97 1.99 -11.43
C VAL A 184 -2.50 2.00 -11.82
N ARG A 185 -2.15 2.70 -12.90
CA ARG A 185 -0.77 2.91 -13.33
C ARG A 185 -0.09 3.90 -12.39
N ASN A 186 0.71 3.41 -11.50
CA ASN A 186 1.37 4.20 -10.46
C ASN A 186 2.87 4.35 -10.72
N ARG A 187 3.52 5.34 -10.08
CA ARG A 187 4.94 5.66 -10.27
C ARG A 187 5.33 5.83 -11.74
N MET A 188 4.46 6.50 -12.49
CA MET A 188 4.76 6.77 -13.89
C MET A 188 5.97 7.70 -14.01
N PRO A 189 6.99 7.35 -14.81
CA PRO A 189 8.13 8.23 -15.05
C PRO A 189 7.64 9.51 -15.75
N ILE A 190 8.21 10.69 -15.40
CA ILE A 190 7.74 11.96 -15.96
C ILE A 190 8.19 12.11 -17.41
N GLU A 191 9.39 11.63 -17.75
CA GLU A 191 10.09 11.95 -19.01
C GLU A 191 9.99 10.88 -20.11
N ASP A 192 9.66 9.61 -19.78
CA ASP A 192 9.65 8.51 -20.76
C ASP A 192 8.29 8.29 -21.42
N ALA A 193 7.94 9.16 -22.38
CA ALA A 193 6.66 9.08 -23.11
C ALA A 193 6.53 7.81 -23.98
N ALA A 194 7.64 7.30 -24.52
CA ALA A 194 7.61 6.12 -25.39
C ALA A 194 7.31 4.85 -24.58
N ASN A 195 7.95 4.69 -23.42
CA ASN A 195 7.71 3.56 -22.53
C ASN A 195 6.29 3.60 -21.95
N LYS A 196 5.83 4.78 -21.52
CA LYS A 196 4.44 4.97 -21.05
C LYS A 196 3.40 4.51 -22.05
N ARG A 197 3.60 4.84 -23.34
CA ARG A 197 2.69 4.44 -24.40
C ARG A 197 2.69 2.92 -24.58
N ARG A 198 3.87 2.29 -24.64
CA ARG A 198 3.99 0.83 -24.79
C ARG A 198 3.36 0.08 -23.62
N VAL A 199 3.66 0.51 -22.39
CA VAL A 199 3.04 -0.05 -21.18
C VAL A 199 1.53 0.12 -21.23
N GLY A 200 1.03 1.28 -21.66
CA GLY A 200 -0.40 1.54 -21.83
C GLY A 200 -1.06 0.63 -22.85
N GLU A 201 -0.44 0.42 -24.03
CA GLU A 201 -0.95 -0.46 -25.07
C GLU A 201 -1.04 -1.92 -24.59
N MET A 202 -0.02 -2.41 -23.89
CA MET A 202 -0.05 -3.76 -23.31
C MET A 202 -1.09 -3.91 -22.21
N LEU A 203 -1.23 -2.91 -21.34
CA LEU A 203 -2.28 -2.91 -20.31
C LEU A 203 -3.67 -2.92 -20.94
N GLN A 204 -3.89 -2.20 -22.05
CA GLN A 204 -5.18 -2.22 -22.74
C GLN A 204 -5.49 -3.63 -23.26
N GLN A 205 -4.52 -4.30 -23.89
CA GLN A 205 -4.70 -5.68 -24.35
C GLN A 205 -5.02 -6.65 -23.21
N LEU A 206 -4.41 -6.44 -22.02
CA LEU A 206 -4.69 -7.23 -20.84
C LEU A 206 -6.08 -6.90 -20.28
N SER A 207 -6.44 -5.62 -20.22
CA SER A 207 -7.76 -5.15 -19.79
C SER A 207 -8.89 -5.82 -20.56
N ASP A 208 -8.76 -5.86 -21.88
CA ASP A 208 -9.76 -6.48 -22.78
C ASP A 208 -9.90 -8.01 -22.56
N ARG A 209 -8.82 -8.68 -22.13
CA ARG A 209 -8.82 -10.13 -21.90
C ARG A 209 -9.23 -10.54 -20.49
N ILE A 210 -8.82 -9.78 -19.49
CA ILE A 210 -8.98 -10.16 -18.08
C ILE A 210 -10.19 -9.44 -17.46
N GLY A 211 -10.63 -8.33 -18.04
CA GLY A 211 -11.82 -7.59 -17.61
C GLY A 211 -11.55 -6.70 -16.40
N PHE A 212 -10.61 -5.77 -16.51
CA PHE A 212 -10.40 -4.66 -15.58
C PHE A 212 -10.45 -3.32 -16.32
N ARG A 213 -10.67 -2.23 -15.60
CA ARG A 213 -10.52 -0.87 -16.09
C ARG A 213 -9.12 -0.34 -15.79
N ILE A 214 -8.61 0.53 -16.64
CA ILE A 214 -7.30 1.17 -16.43
C ILE A 214 -7.53 2.60 -15.92
N ALA A 215 -6.88 2.94 -14.82
CA ALA A 215 -6.82 4.30 -14.33
C ALA A 215 -5.38 4.83 -14.38
N GLN A 216 -5.25 6.10 -14.72
CA GLN A 216 -4.02 6.82 -14.50
C GLN A 216 -3.88 7.10 -13.01
N GLY A 217 -2.76 6.71 -12.42
CA GLY A 217 -2.45 6.94 -11.02
C GLY A 217 -1.48 8.11 -10.83
N LEU A 218 -0.60 7.95 -9.85
CA LEU A 218 0.30 9.01 -9.44
C LEU A 218 1.67 8.85 -10.12
N SER A 219 2.19 9.93 -10.68
CA SER A 219 3.56 9.97 -11.22
C SER A 219 4.59 9.80 -10.11
N GLU A 220 5.79 9.36 -10.47
CA GLU A 220 6.89 9.24 -9.50
C GLU A 220 7.41 10.64 -9.12
N ARG A 221 7.07 11.09 -7.92
CA ARG A 221 7.48 12.40 -7.39
C ARG A 221 7.95 12.29 -5.94
N PRO A 222 9.00 13.02 -5.54
CA PRO A 222 9.47 13.05 -4.15
C PRO A 222 8.39 13.47 -3.14
N ILE A 223 7.50 14.38 -3.55
CA ILE A 223 6.43 14.92 -2.70
C ILE A 223 5.57 13.85 -2.02
N PHE A 224 5.32 12.71 -2.67
CA PHE A 224 4.52 11.64 -2.06
C PHE A 224 5.23 10.97 -0.88
N ARG A 225 6.58 10.94 -0.89
CA ARG A 225 7.38 10.41 0.24
C ARG A 225 7.41 11.42 1.40
N GLU A 226 7.53 12.69 1.08
CA GLU A 226 7.51 13.78 2.07
C GLU A 226 6.15 13.87 2.77
N MET A 227 5.07 13.80 1.99
CA MET A 227 3.70 13.80 2.51
C MET A 227 3.40 12.60 3.42
N PHE A 228 3.95 11.44 3.12
CA PHE A 228 3.81 10.28 4.00
C PHE A 228 4.32 10.56 5.42
N LEU A 229 5.48 11.22 5.54
CA LEU A 229 6.09 11.54 6.84
C LEU A 229 5.28 12.53 7.67
N SER A 230 4.55 13.40 7.01
CA SER A 230 3.64 14.38 7.66
C SER A 230 2.20 13.91 7.77
N GLY A 231 1.84 12.79 7.13
CA GLY A 231 0.46 12.33 7.07
C GLY A 231 -0.45 13.19 6.18
N LEU A 232 0.14 14.08 5.36
CA LEU A 232 -0.58 14.98 4.48
C LEU A 232 -0.80 14.36 3.10
N THR A 233 -1.76 14.91 2.38
CA THR A 233 -2.03 14.59 0.98
C THR A 233 -2.01 15.84 0.12
N LEU A 234 -1.97 15.67 -1.20
CA LEU A 234 -2.06 16.79 -2.14
C LEU A 234 -3.36 17.60 -2.01
N MET A 235 -4.38 17.00 -1.40
CA MET A 235 -5.66 17.68 -1.15
C MET A 235 -5.60 18.61 0.06
N ASP A 236 -4.63 18.44 0.96
CA ASP A 236 -4.49 19.24 2.19
C ASP A 236 -3.65 20.51 1.99
N LEU A 237 -2.97 20.67 0.85
CA LEU A 237 -2.03 21.76 0.62
C LEU A 237 -2.63 23.17 0.78
N ARG A 238 -3.95 23.32 0.56
CA ARG A 238 -4.63 24.62 0.79
C ARG A 238 -4.74 24.95 2.27
N ASP A 239 -4.97 23.95 3.11
CA ASP A 239 -5.21 24.13 4.54
C ASP A 239 -3.91 24.29 5.31
N THR A 240 -2.80 23.80 4.75
CA THR A 240 -1.47 23.87 5.39
C THR A 240 -0.72 25.15 5.07
N GLY A 241 -1.25 26.00 4.18
CA GLY A 241 -0.60 27.24 3.75
C GLY A 241 0.65 27.00 2.88
N ASP A 242 0.87 25.78 2.40
CA ASP A 242 2.00 25.45 1.53
C ASP A 242 1.87 26.13 0.17
N GLN A 243 2.99 26.67 -0.32
CA GLN A 243 3.04 27.23 -1.66
C GLN A 243 2.84 26.13 -2.71
N LEU A 244 1.89 26.39 -3.62
CA LEU A 244 1.60 25.51 -4.76
C LEU A 244 2.56 25.82 -5.89
N ASP A 245 3.55 24.97 -6.11
CA ASP A 245 4.34 24.97 -7.34
C ASP A 245 3.65 24.15 -8.46
N MET A 246 4.17 24.27 -9.69
CA MET A 246 3.60 23.58 -10.87
C MET A 246 3.62 22.06 -10.71
N SER A 247 4.60 21.48 -9.99
CA SER A 247 4.69 20.04 -9.73
C SER A 247 3.58 19.56 -8.79
N LYS A 248 3.29 20.31 -7.72
CA LYS A 248 2.21 20.03 -6.78
C LYS A 248 0.84 20.17 -7.45
N ILE A 249 0.67 21.19 -8.31
CA ILE A 249 -0.57 21.39 -9.08
C ILE A 249 -0.82 20.20 -10.02
N ALA A 250 0.21 19.77 -10.76
CA ALA A 250 0.10 18.62 -11.66
C ALA A 250 -0.20 17.33 -10.88
N ALA A 251 0.49 17.09 -9.77
CA ALA A 251 0.23 15.93 -8.91
C ALA A 251 -1.20 15.94 -8.32
N ARG A 252 -1.72 17.10 -7.93
CA ARG A 252 -3.10 17.25 -7.47
C ARG A 252 -4.11 16.94 -8.58
N GLN A 253 -3.81 17.33 -9.82
CA GLN A 253 -4.64 16.99 -10.96
C GLN A 253 -4.66 15.48 -11.22
N GLU A 254 -3.52 14.80 -11.07
CA GLU A 254 -3.45 13.31 -11.17
C GLU A 254 -4.40 12.64 -10.17
N VAL A 255 -4.46 13.11 -8.92
CA VAL A 255 -5.43 12.59 -7.92
C VAL A 255 -6.87 12.84 -8.36
N ARG A 256 -7.18 14.02 -8.92
CA ARG A 256 -8.53 14.31 -9.41
C ARG A 256 -8.94 13.41 -10.57
N GLU A 257 -8.05 13.17 -11.52
CA GLU A 257 -8.31 12.26 -12.65
C GLU A 257 -8.47 10.79 -12.16
N LEU A 258 -7.69 10.38 -11.18
CA LEU A 258 -7.89 9.09 -10.53
C LEU A 258 -9.30 9.00 -9.92
N MET A 259 -9.72 10.00 -9.17
CA MET A 259 -11.05 10.03 -8.55
C MET A 259 -12.19 10.02 -9.56
N LYS A 260 -12.03 10.70 -10.71
CA LYS A 260 -13.00 10.63 -11.82
C LYS A 260 -13.07 9.23 -12.42
N THR A 261 -11.91 8.58 -12.61
CA THR A 261 -11.87 7.22 -13.17
C THR A 261 -12.43 6.19 -12.23
N LEU A 262 -12.24 6.35 -10.91
CA LEU A 262 -12.81 5.45 -9.91
C LEU A 262 -14.34 5.52 -9.88
N ASP A 263 -14.93 6.66 -10.22
CA ASP A 263 -16.38 6.89 -10.37
C ASP A 263 -17.21 6.30 -9.20
N ILE A 264 -16.77 6.58 -7.98
CA ILE A 264 -17.26 5.94 -6.76
C ILE A 264 -18.66 6.43 -6.37
N LEU A 265 -19.08 7.60 -6.91
CA LEU A 265 -20.40 8.20 -6.62
C LEU A 265 -20.99 8.88 -7.86
N PRO A 266 -22.31 8.76 -8.10
CA PRO A 266 -22.96 9.56 -9.12
C PRO A 266 -22.86 11.04 -8.76
N GLU A 267 -22.36 11.82 -9.70
CA GLU A 267 -22.41 13.28 -9.85
C GLU A 267 -22.73 14.10 -8.58
N VAL A 268 -21.78 14.16 -7.64
CA VAL A 268 -21.67 15.31 -6.76
C VAL A 268 -20.83 16.34 -7.52
N ASN A 269 -21.44 17.49 -7.82
CA ASN A 269 -20.85 18.58 -8.59
C ASN A 269 -19.43 18.88 -8.04
N PRO A 270 -18.35 18.74 -8.84
CA PRO A 270 -16.98 18.89 -8.35
C PRO A 270 -16.63 20.29 -7.83
N GLU A 271 -17.53 21.26 -7.98
CA GLU A 271 -17.36 22.63 -7.52
C GLU A 271 -17.94 22.92 -6.12
N GLN A 272 -18.71 22.00 -5.55
CA GLN A 272 -19.12 22.08 -4.15
C GLN A 272 -18.09 21.37 -3.27
N GLU A 273 -16.95 22.03 -3.03
CA GLU A 273 -16.13 21.76 -1.84
C GLU A 273 -16.97 22.24 -0.63
N VAL A 274 -17.71 21.33 -0.03
CA VAL A 274 -18.42 21.62 1.24
C VAL A 274 -17.34 21.87 2.28
N GLU A 275 -17.39 23.02 2.97
CA GLU A 275 -16.58 23.21 4.16
C GLU A 275 -16.83 22.04 5.12
N PRO A 276 -15.79 21.37 5.61
CA PRO A 276 -15.98 20.24 6.51
C PRO A 276 -16.71 20.69 7.76
N ALA A 277 -17.83 20.04 8.07
CA ALA A 277 -18.48 20.22 9.36
C ALA A 277 -17.45 19.91 10.49
N PRO A 278 -17.44 20.67 11.60
CA PRO A 278 -16.50 20.45 12.68
C PRO A 278 -16.61 19.01 13.18
N PHE A 279 -15.50 18.31 13.11
CA PHE A 279 -15.37 16.92 13.56
C PHE A 279 -15.37 16.86 15.08
N ASN A 280 -16.41 16.28 15.65
CA ASN A 280 -16.36 15.81 17.04
C ASN A 280 -15.68 14.43 17.04
N PRO A 281 -14.49 14.28 17.65
CA PRO A 281 -13.82 12.99 17.68
C PRO A 281 -14.73 11.96 18.38
N PRO A 282 -14.96 10.78 17.75
CA PRO A 282 -15.63 9.70 18.45
C PRO A 282 -14.78 9.31 19.65
N THR A 283 -15.41 9.18 20.81
CA THR A 283 -14.78 8.63 22.01
C THR A 283 -14.11 7.31 21.65
N PRO A 284 -12.84 7.05 22.01
CA PRO A 284 -12.18 5.81 21.67
C PRO A 284 -12.99 4.64 22.22
N ILE A 285 -13.58 3.84 21.34
CA ILE A 285 -14.20 2.59 21.73
C ILE A 285 -13.04 1.67 22.15
N ALA A 286 -12.90 1.48 23.46
CA ALA A 286 -11.97 0.51 24.02
C ALA A 286 -12.41 -0.87 23.56
N VAL A 287 -11.81 -1.39 22.53
CA VAL A 287 -11.91 -2.82 22.18
C VAL A 287 -11.25 -3.55 23.36
N GLY A 288 -12.06 -4.23 24.16
CA GLY A 288 -11.65 -4.92 25.39
C GLY A 288 -10.56 -5.95 25.13
N GLY A 289 -9.31 -5.52 25.25
CA GLY A 289 -8.21 -6.41 25.55
C GLY A 289 -8.24 -6.74 27.06
N PRO A 290 -7.78 -7.91 27.49
CA PRO A 290 -7.78 -8.27 28.89
C PRO A 290 -7.00 -7.20 29.67
N LYS A 291 -7.64 -6.66 30.73
CA LYS A 291 -7.01 -5.73 31.67
C LYS A 291 -5.79 -6.43 32.27
N ILE A 292 -4.62 -6.06 31.77
CA ILE A 292 -3.37 -6.39 32.44
C ILE A 292 -3.35 -5.52 33.69
N ALA A 293 -3.48 -6.16 34.85
CA ALA A 293 -3.31 -5.49 36.13
C ALA A 293 -1.94 -4.82 36.17
N PRO A 294 -1.81 -3.59 36.74
CA PRO A 294 -0.52 -2.94 36.82
C PRO A 294 0.42 -3.79 37.67
N LYS A 295 1.59 -4.07 37.11
CA LYS A 295 2.69 -4.74 37.80
C LYS A 295 3.04 -3.91 39.03
N PRO A 296 3.13 -4.51 40.24
CA PRO A 296 3.50 -3.75 41.43
C PRO A 296 4.88 -3.11 41.24
N ALA A 297 5.02 -1.89 41.73
CA ALA A 297 6.26 -1.12 41.71
C ALA A 297 7.39 -1.91 42.38
N PRO A 298 8.63 -1.87 41.88
CA PRO A 298 9.76 -2.53 42.53
C PRO A 298 10.01 -1.89 43.89
N THR A 299 10.10 -2.77 44.88
CA THR A 299 10.53 -2.43 46.25
C THR A 299 11.95 -1.86 46.21
N PRO A 300 12.29 -0.79 46.90
CA PRO A 300 13.66 -0.27 46.94
C PRO A 300 14.57 -1.27 47.66
N GLU A 301 15.68 -1.61 46.99
CA GLU A 301 16.79 -2.36 47.58
C GLU A 301 17.47 -1.51 48.66
N PRO A 302 17.96 -2.15 49.74
CA PRO A 302 18.63 -1.42 50.81
C PRO A 302 20.01 -0.93 50.38
N GLU A 303 20.35 0.29 50.79
CA GLU A 303 21.66 0.94 50.62
C GLU A 303 22.76 0.10 51.25
N GLU A 304 23.72 -0.38 50.47
CA GLU A 304 25.01 -0.90 50.96
C GLU A 304 26.03 0.23 51.06
N SER A 305 26.57 0.38 52.24
CA SER A 305 27.66 1.31 52.61
C SER A 305 29.00 0.88 52.03
N PRO A 306 29.96 1.78 51.87
CA PRO A 306 31.18 1.55 51.10
C PRO A 306 32.25 0.78 51.91
N ILE A 307 32.87 -0.23 51.28
CA ILE A 307 34.09 -0.85 51.78
C ILE A 307 35.25 -0.59 50.82
N ALA A 308 36.35 -0.27 51.47
CA ALA A 308 37.62 0.25 51.06
C ALA A 308 38.36 -0.48 49.90
N ALA A 309 39.21 0.31 49.29
CA ALA A 309 40.24 -0.07 48.32
C ALA A 309 41.23 -1.10 48.82
N THR A 310 41.61 -2.05 47.96
CA THR A 310 42.96 -2.67 47.99
C THR A 310 43.35 -3.12 46.58
N GLU A 311 44.38 -2.45 46.13
CA GLU A 311 45.58 -2.90 45.40
C GLU A 311 45.49 -3.94 44.24
N THR A 312 45.99 -3.46 43.12
CA THR A 312 46.53 -4.17 41.94
C THR A 312 47.68 -5.12 42.32
N PRO A 313 47.95 -6.21 41.57
CA PRO A 313 49.17 -6.16 40.77
C PRO A 313 49.08 -6.69 39.32
N GLU A 314 49.82 -5.94 38.49
CA GLU A 314 50.74 -6.31 37.43
C GLU A 314 50.53 -7.51 36.52
N GLU A 315 50.61 -7.21 35.24
CA GLU A 315 50.87 -8.04 34.07
C GLU A 315 52.12 -8.97 34.22
N PRO A 316 52.24 -9.97 33.29
CA PRO A 316 53.28 -9.74 32.30
C PRO A 316 52.91 -10.13 30.85
N GLU A 317 53.53 -9.33 29.96
CA GLU A 317 53.71 -9.56 28.52
C GLU A 317 54.36 -10.91 28.19
N THR A 318 54.04 -11.42 27.00
CA THR A 318 54.99 -12.01 26.02
C THR A 318 54.25 -12.28 24.72
N ARG A 319 54.59 -11.57 23.66
CA ARG A 319 55.45 -11.88 22.48
C ARG A 319 55.14 -13.25 21.85
N SER A 320 54.76 -13.28 20.58
CA SER A 320 55.60 -13.26 19.39
C SER A 320 54.82 -13.60 18.12
N GLU A 321 55.01 -12.81 17.10
CA GLU A 321 54.84 -13.20 15.67
C GLU A 321 55.91 -14.23 15.29
N PRO A 322 55.76 -14.98 14.16
CA PRO A 322 56.32 -14.50 12.90
C PRO A 322 55.53 -14.79 11.63
N VAL A 323 55.52 -13.84 10.76
CA VAL A 323 55.75 -13.75 9.31
C VAL A 323 56.30 -15.03 8.62
N ILE A 324 55.86 -15.25 7.37
CA ILE A 324 56.49 -15.85 6.17
C ILE A 324 55.38 -16.59 5.38
N ALA A 325 55.16 -16.53 4.07
CA ALA A 325 55.81 -15.92 2.91
C ALA A 325 54.88 -16.06 1.70
N ALA A 326 55.13 -15.21 0.73
CA ALA A 326 54.51 -15.18 -0.58
C ALA A 326 54.84 -16.39 -1.46
N THR A 327 53.90 -16.75 -2.38
CA THR A 327 54.26 -17.30 -3.71
C THR A 327 53.21 -16.92 -4.74
N SER A 328 53.54 -16.00 -5.57
CA SER A 328 53.67 -15.99 -7.03
C SER A 328 52.48 -16.45 -7.87
N GLU A 329 51.90 -15.43 -8.56
CA GLU A 329 51.09 -15.58 -9.79
C GLU A 329 51.92 -16.08 -10.97
N PRO A 330 51.29 -16.64 -12.00
CA PRO A 330 51.69 -16.40 -13.36
C PRO A 330 50.57 -15.75 -14.21
N PRO A 331 50.90 -15.21 -15.40
CA PRO A 331 50.31 -14.02 -15.95
C PRO A 331 49.13 -14.22 -16.89
N ALA A 332 48.35 -13.15 -17.03
CA ALA A 332 47.16 -13.02 -17.86
C ALA A 332 47.49 -13.09 -19.35
N GLU A 333 46.74 -13.91 -20.04
CA GLU A 333 46.61 -13.92 -21.51
C GLU A 333 45.47 -12.95 -21.91
N LYS A 334 45.80 -11.97 -22.77
CA LYS A 334 44.91 -10.95 -23.32
C LYS A 334 44.05 -11.59 -24.43
N GLU A 335 42.78 -11.77 -24.21
CA GLU A 335 41.81 -11.95 -25.30
C GLU A 335 41.12 -10.65 -25.67
N ALA A 336 41.01 -10.40 -26.99
CA ALA A 336 40.48 -9.21 -27.63
C ALA A 336 38.97 -9.09 -27.48
N PRO A 337 38.39 -7.86 -27.59
CA PRO A 337 36.99 -7.62 -27.34
C PRO A 337 36.07 -8.13 -28.44
N LYS A 338 35.21 -9.10 -28.15
CA LYS A 338 34.11 -9.52 -29.00
C LYS A 338 33.05 -8.43 -29.08
N LYS A 339 32.82 -7.88 -30.25
CA LYS A 339 31.76 -6.93 -30.60
C LYS A 339 30.41 -7.50 -30.18
N LYS A 340 29.76 -6.86 -29.21
CA LYS A 340 28.35 -7.09 -28.87
C LYS A 340 27.49 -6.64 -30.05
N ARG A 341 26.94 -7.59 -30.82
CA ARG A 341 25.82 -7.35 -31.72
C ARG A 341 24.62 -6.89 -30.88
N ARG A 342 24.23 -5.65 -31.04
CA ARG A 342 22.92 -5.16 -30.63
C ARG A 342 21.87 -5.90 -31.46
N PHE A 343 21.19 -6.88 -30.84
CA PHE A 343 19.97 -7.42 -31.42
C PHE A 343 18.87 -6.38 -31.24
N SER A 344 18.46 -5.75 -32.32
CA SER A 344 17.25 -4.96 -32.42
C SER A 344 16.06 -5.91 -32.38
N ILE A 345 15.29 -5.87 -31.28
CA ILE A 345 14.08 -6.70 -31.04
C ILE A 345 12.88 -6.27 -31.91
N PHE A 346 13.06 -5.30 -32.85
CA PHE A 346 11.95 -4.57 -33.48
C PHE A 346 11.67 -4.85 -34.96
N GLU A 347 12.31 -5.83 -35.59
CA GLU A 347 12.09 -6.07 -37.04
C GLU A 347 11.15 -7.24 -37.42
N ARG A 348 10.30 -7.73 -36.50
CA ARG A 348 9.40 -8.86 -36.81
C ARG A 348 7.90 -8.64 -36.61
N PHE A 349 7.43 -7.40 -36.64
CA PHE A 349 5.97 -7.13 -36.66
C PHE A 349 5.58 -6.23 -37.83
N GLY A 350 5.80 -6.73 -39.04
CA GLY A 350 5.31 -6.07 -40.23
C GLY A 350 5.36 -7.01 -41.40
N ARG A 351 4.30 -7.84 -41.54
CA ARG A 351 3.73 -8.36 -42.81
C ARG A 351 2.99 -9.67 -42.56
N SER A 352 1.70 -9.59 -42.50
CA SER A 352 0.77 -10.50 -43.17
C SER A 352 -0.65 -9.95 -43.00
N ALA A 353 -1.18 -9.61 -44.19
CA ALA A 353 -2.57 -9.52 -44.66
C ALA A 353 -3.67 -9.11 -43.66
#